data_c4ebe9416fd503b8e141c4948978809f
#
_entry.id   c4ebe9416fd503b8e141c4948978809f
#
_cell.length_a   1.000
_cell.length_b   1.000
_cell.length_c   1.000
_cell.angle_alpha   90.00
_cell.angle_beta   90.00
_cell.angle_gamma   90.00
#
_symmetry.space_group_name_H-M   'P 1'
#
loop_
_entity.id
_entity.type
_entity.pdbx_description
1 polymer ?
#
loop_
_entity_poly.entity_id
_entity_poly.type
_entity_poly.pdbx_seq_one_letter_code
_entity_poly.pdbx_strand_id
1 'polypeptide(L)'
;MDTKRSEAKSHALGDLLAVARERAVPVVRAVPDEALSAPTPCADYDVKALVNHLFQVVVEFQKLAAKGESDFSTTPDRVGAGPDWRERFAEETDRLVAAWSAPGAEEGTAGAWRMPARLVGGMALLDLTVHAWDLARATGQEYRADDELEPVLEQLAGTVAELAPTARSTGVFAEPVPVAEGASAFERLLGQTGRDPYRT
;
A
#
# COMPACT_ATOMS: atom_id res chain seq x y z
N MET A 1 24.26 25.03 23.98
CA MET A 1 23.03 24.98 23.15
C MET A 1 22.87 23.52 22.69
N ASP A 2 22.19 22.74 23.53
CA ASP A 2 21.89 21.33 23.20
C ASP A 2 20.71 21.25 22.27
N THR A 3 20.99 20.95 20.99
CA THR A 3 19.97 20.59 20.03
C THR A 3 19.53 19.16 20.31
N LYS A 4 18.50 18.97 21.16
CA LYS A 4 17.76 17.72 21.24
C LYS A 4 17.17 17.45 19.84
N ARG A 5 17.85 16.64 19.04
CA ARG A 5 17.25 15.93 17.93
C ARG A 5 16.15 15.06 18.54
N SER A 6 14.89 15.40 18.30
CA SER A 6 13.76 14.52 18.57
C SER A 6 14.00 13.25 17.72
N GLU A 7 14.40 12.15 18.36
CA GLU A 7 14.40 10.85 17.74
C GLU A 7 12.93 10.54 17.38
N ALA A 8 12.60 10.63 16.10
CA ALA A 8 11.30 10.19 15.60
C ALA A 8 11.15 8.72 16.02
N LYS A 9 10.11 8.41 16.78
CA LYS A 9 9.82 7.08 17.28
C LYS A 9 9.50 6.21 16.06
N SER A 10 10.45 5.37 15.64
CA SER A 10 10.22 4.43 14.54
C SER A 10 9.19 3.41 14.98
N HIS A 11 8.02 3.45 14.36
CA HIS A 11 6.97 2.44 14.56
C HIS A 11 7.37 1.13 13.87
N ALA A 12 7.01 -0.03 14.45
CA ALA A 12 7.22 -1.31 13.80
C ALA A 12 6.32 -1.42 12.55
N LEU A 13 6.83 -2.02 11.49
CA LEU A 13 6.07 -2.17 10.23
C LEU A 13 4.79 -2.98 10.41
N GLY A 14 4.82 -4.00 11.27
CA GLY A 14 3.61 -4.77 11.59
C GLY A 14 2.49 -3.90 12.15
N ASP A 15 2.81 -2.94 13.06
CA ASP A 15 1.83 -2.01 13.62
C ASP A 15 1.28 -1.06 12.53
N LEU A 16 2.15 -0.55 11.66
CA LEU A 16 1.74 0.32 10.55
C LEU A 16 0.87 -0.42 9.53
N LEU A 17 1.21 -1.66 9.20
CA LEU A 17 0.40 -2.52 8.33
C LEU A 17 -0.95 -2.87 8.97
N ALA A 18 -1.02 -3.02 10.31
CA ALA A 18 -2.29 -3.21 11.00
C ALA A 18 -3.20 -1.97 10.83
N VAL A 19 -2.64 -0.76 10.97
CA VAL A 19 -3.39 0.48 10.71
C VAL A 19 -3.87 0.55 9.26
N ALA A 20 -3.03 0.25 8.28
CA ALA A 20 -3.42 0.26 6.86
C ALA A 20 -4.49 -0.81 6.56
N ARG A 21 -4.38 -1.99 7.16
CA ARG A 21 -5.37 -3.08 7.08
C ARG A 21 -6.76 -2.64 7.52
N GLU A 22 -6.87 -1.89 8.64
CA GLU A 22 -8.14 -1.38 9.17
C GLU A 22 -8.85 -0.42 8.18
N ARG A 23 -8.14 0.13 7.22
CA ARG A 23 -8.69 0.98 6.15
C ARG A 23 -8.94 0.18 4.87
N ALA A 24 -8.01 -0.68 4.47
CA ALA A 24 -8.08 -1.39 3.20
C ALA A 24 -9.12 -2.52 3.20
N VAL A 25 -9.19 -3.33 4.26
CA VAL A 25 -10.09 -4.49 4.30
C VAL A 25 -11.56 -4.09 4.20
N PRO A 26 -12.08 -3.08 4.93
CA PRO A 26 -13.46 -2.63 4.77
C PRO A 26 -13.77 -2.15 3.34
N VAL A 27 -12.83 -1.41 2.73
CA VAL A 27 -13.00 -0.94 1.34
C VAL A 27 -13.10 -2.12 0.38
N VAL A 28 -12.20 -3.10 0.46
CA VAL A 28 -12.22 -4.28 -0.42
C VAL A 28 -13.47 -5.12 -0.20
N ARG A 29 -13.92 -5.30 1.06
CA ARG A 29 -15.15 -6.01 1.39
C ARG A 29 -16.40 -5.35 0.79
N ALA A 30 -16.41 -4.02 0.73
CA ALA A 30 -17.55 -3.25 0.23
C ALA A 30 -17.53 -3.01 -1.29
N VAL A 31 -16.53 -3.52 -2.04
CA VAL A 31 -16.51 -3.45 -3.51
C VAL A 31 -17.71 -4.23 -4.06
N PRO A 32 -18.65 -3.61 -4.78
CA PRO A 32 -19.78 -4.32 -5.36
C PRO A 32 -19.37 -5.06 -6.64
N ASP A 33 -20.00 -6.20 -6.93
CA ASP A 33 -19.64 -7.02 -8.10
C ASP A 33 -19.85 -6.28 -9.41
N GLU A 34 -20.86 -5.41 -9.49
CA GLU A 34 -21.14 -4.57 -10.66
C GLU A 34 -20.07 -3.51 -10.93
N ALA A 35 -19.25 -3.16 -9.94
CA ALA A 35 -18.17 -2.20 -10.11
C ALA A 35 -16.83 -2.83 -10.54
N LEU A 36 -16.74 -4.14 -10.66
CA LEU A 36 -15.47 -4.83 -10.95
C LEU A 36 -14.80 -4.39 -12.26
N SER A 37 -15.56 -3.91 -13.24
CA SER A 37 -15.04 -3.37 -14.50
C SER A 37 -14.90 -1.83 -14.52
N ALA A 38 -15.17 -1.16 -13.40
CA ALA A 38 -15.07 0.30 -13.35
C ALA A 38 -13.58 0.74 -13.41
N PRO A 39 -13.29 1.89 -14.05
CA PRO A 39 -11.95 2.45 -14.03
C PRO A 39 -11.55 2.92 -12.63
N THR A 40 -10.24 2.91 -12.34
CA THR A 40 -9.70 3.43 -11.08
C THR A 40 -8.80 4.65 -11.32
N PRO A 41 -8.45 5.41 -10.26
CA PRO A 41 -7.42 6.46 -10.37
C PRO A 41 -6.04 5.93 -10.80
N CYS A 42 -5.74 4.65 -10.56
CA CYS A 42 -4.57 3.97 -11.11
C CYS A 42 -4.87 3.51 -12.54
N ALA A 43 -4.37 4.25 -13.54
CA ALA A 43 -4.74 4.09 -14.94
C ALA A 43 -4.47 2.68 -15.53
N ASP A 44 -3.57 1.90 -14.89
CA ASP A 44 -3.20 0.55 -15.35
C ASP A 44 -4.22 -0.52 -14.94
N TYR A 45 -5.18 -0.19 -14.05
CA TYR A 45 -6.08 -1.16 -13.45
C TYR A 45 -7.54 -0.71 -13.48
N ASP A 46 -8.45 -1.61 -13.88
CA ASP A 46 -9.84 -1.57 -13.42
C ASP A 46 -9.94 -2.09 -11.97
N VAL A 47 -11.12 -2.00 -11.37
CA VAL A 47 -11.34 -2.43 -9.98
C VAL A 47 -10.94 -3.90 -9.78
N LYS A 48 -11.32 -4.81 -10.69
CA LYS A 48 -10.97 -6.24 -10.58
C LYS A 48 -9.47 -6.47 -10.63
N ALA A 49 -8.80 -5.85 -11.58
CA ALA A 49 -7.36 -5.97 -11.74
C ALA A 49 -6.62 -5.40 -10.53
N LEU A 50 -7.09 -4.27 -9.98
CA LEU A 50 -6.51 -3.66 -8.78
C LEU A 50 -6.69 -4.52 -7.53
N VAL A 51 -7.85 -5.16 -7.34
CA VAL A 51 -8.05 -6.13 -6.25
C VAL A 51 -7.13 -7.33 -6.41
N ASN A 52 -6.97 -7.87 -7.64
CA ASN A 52 -6.05 -8.98 -7.90
C ASN A 52 -4.58 -8.58 -7.64
N HIS A 53 -4.19 -7.34 -8.00
CA HIS A 53 -2.88 -6.79 -7.67
C HIS A 53 -2.67 -6.70 -6.16
N LEU A 54 -3.62 -6.16 -5.41
CA LEU A 54 -3.54 -6.13 -3.94
C LEU A 54 -3.43 -7.54 -3.32
N PHE A 55 -4.14 -8.52 -3.87
CA PHE A 55 -3.96 -9.91 -3.46
C PHE A 55 -2.53 -10.41 -3.69
N GLN A 56 -1.95 -10.10 -4.85
CA GLN A 56 -0.55 -10.47 -5.13
C GLN A 56 0.39 -9.78 -4.13
N VAL A 57 0.20 -8.49 -3.88
CA VAL A 57 0.98 -7.74 -2.89
C VAL A 57 0.91 -8.42 -1.53
N VAL A 58 -0.29 -8.64 -0.96
CA VAL A 58 -0.39 -9.19 0.39
C VAL A 58 0.19 -10.60 0.51
N VAL A 59 0.15 -11.42 -0.55
CA VAL A 59 0.70 -12.79 -0.53
C VAL A 59 2.22 -12.79 -0.75
N GLU A 60 2.72 -12.04 -1.73
CA GLU A 60 4.14 -12.06 -2.06
C GLU A 60 5.00 -11.35 -0.99
N PHE A 61 4.48 -10.28 -0.38
CA PHE A 61 5.20 -9.60 0.69
C PHE A 61 5.21 -10.36 2.02
N GLN A 62 4.34 -11.35 2.25
CA GLN A 62 4.49 -12.33 3.34
C GLN A 62 5.76 -13.16 3.14
N LYS A 63 6.01 -13.64 1.92
CA LYS A 63 7.22 -14.41 1.58
C LYS A 63 8.48 -13.56 1.78
N LEU A 64 8.44 -12.28 1.36
CA LEU A 64 9.55 -11.35 1.53
C LEU A 64 9.85 -11.04 3.00
N ALA A 65 8.83 -10.94 3.86
CA ALA A 65 9.02 -10.83 5.32
C ALA A 65 9.79 -12.01 5.90
N ALA A 66 9.48 -13.23 5.41
CA ALA A 66 10.17 -14.46 5.77
C ALA A 66 11.52 -14.66 5.04
N LYS A 67 12.01 -13.64 4.29
CA LYS A 67 13.25 -13.71 3.48
C LYS A 67 13.20 -14.77 2.37
N GLY A 68 12.01 -15.19 1.96
CA GLY A 68 11.76 -16.10 0.86
C GLY A 68 11.78 -15.43 -0.51
N GLU A 69 11.63 -16.25 -1.54
CA GLU A 69 11.48 -15.79 -2.91
C GLU A 69 10.05 -15.36 -3.19
N SER A 70 9.89 -14.30 -3.98
CA SER A 70 8.61 -13.75 -4.41
C SER A 70 8.49 -13.80 -5.93
N ASP A 71 7.26 -13.90 -6.44
CA ASP A 71 6.97 -13.90 -7.87
C ASP A 71 5.92 -12.83 -8.22
N PHE A 72 6.37 -11.79 -8.91
CA PHE A 72 5.52 -10.73 -9.45
C PHE A 72 5.38 -10.79 -10.97
N SER A 73 5.80 -11.88 -11.61
CA SER A 73 5.76 -12.02 -13.08
C SER A 73 4.35 -12.15 -13.64
N THR A 74 3.41 -12.65 -12.84
CA THR A 74 2.00 -12.81 -13.21
C THR A 74 1.10 -12.45 -12.05
N THR A 75 -0.06 -11.84 -12.33
CA THR A 75 -1.08 -11.55 -11.32
C THR A 75 -2.22 -12.57 -11.42
N PRO A 76 -2.34 -13.51 -10.46
CA PRO A 76 -3.43 -14.50 -10.48
C PRO A 76 -4.81 -13.86 -10.36
N ASP A 77 -5.81 -14.39 -11.09
CA ASP A 77 -7.20 -13.97 -10.95
C ASP A 77 -7.84 -14.57 -9.67
N ARG A 78 -7.62 -13.90 -8.55
CA ARG A 78 -8.14 -14.29 -7.23
C ARG A 78 -9.62 -13.95 -7.08
N VAL A 79 -10.07 -12.87 -7.73
CA VAL A 79 -11.49 -12.46 -7.75
C VAL A 79 -12.33 -13.46 -8.52
N GLY A 80 -11.85 -13.91 -9.67
CA GLY A 80 -12.56 -14.94 -10.47
C GLY A 80 -12.52 -16.35 -9.88
N ALA A 81 -11.69 -16.61 -8.86
CA ALA A 81 -11.52 -17.94 -8.29
C ALA A 81 -12.67 -18.40 -7.36
N GLY A 82 -13.60 -17.52 -6.98
CA GLY A 82 -14.76 -17.87 -6.17
C GLY A 82 -15.39 -16.68 -5.43
N PRO A 83 -16.59 -16.82 -4.89
CA PRO A 83 -17.36 -15.71 -4.30
C PRO A 83 -16.80 -15.22 -2.96
N ASP A 84 -15.95 -15.98 -2.31
CA ASP A 84 -15.35 -15.72 -1.00
C ASP A 84 -14.06 -14.86 -1.06
N TRP A 85 -13.74 -14.29 -2.24
CA TRP A 85 -12.50 -13.55 -2.44
C TRP A 85 -12.33 -12.39 -1.44
N ARG A 86 -13.42 -11.75 -1.00
CA ARG A 86 -13.37 -10.63 -0.05
C ARG A 86 -12.86 -11.07 1.33
N GLU A 87 -13.33 -12.21 1.82
CA GLU A 87 -12.88 -12.77 3.10
C GLU A 87 -11.45 -13.33 2.98
N ARG A 88 -11.13 -13.97 1.86
CA ARG A 88 -9.76 -14.42 1.59
C ARG A 88 -8.77 -13.25 1.54
N PHE A 89 -9.17 -12.10 0.98
CA PHE A 89 -8.33 -10.90 1.01
C PHE A 89 -8.05 -10.45 2.45
N ALA A 90 -9.08 -10.42 3.29
CA ALA A 90 -8.93 -10.04 4.70
C ALA A 90 -7.99 -11.00 5.44
N GLU A 91 -8.16 -12.32 5.24
CA GLU A 91 -7.28 -13.33 5.85
C GLU A 91 -5.83 -13.20 5.39
N GLU A 92 -5.58 -12.98 4.09
CA GLU A 92 -4.22 -12.80 3.58
C GLU A 92 -3.60 -11.50 4.09
N THR A 93 -4.41 -10.44 4.26
CA THR A 93 -3.91 -9.19 4.86
C THR A 93 -3.56 -9.37 6.34
N ASP A 94 -4.34 -10.17 7.09
CA ASP A 94 -4.00 -10.54 8.47
C ASP A 94 -2.67 -11.31 8.54
N ARG A 95 -2.44 -12.23 7.60
CA ARG A 95 -1.16 -12.96 7.49
C ARG A 95 0.01 -12.04 7.14
N LEU A 96 -0.22 -11.03 6.27
CA LEU A 96 0.79 -10.00 5.97
C LEU A 96 1.21 -9.24 7.23
N VAL A 97 0.24 -8.77 8.02
CA VAL A 97 0.49 -8.09 9.30
C VAL A 97 1.30 -8.99 10.23
N ALA A 98 0.87 -10.25 10.41
CA ALA A 98 1.58 -11.21 11.26
C ALA A 98 3.02 -11.47 10.78
N ALA A 99 3.23 -11.59 9.45
CA ALA A 99 4.54 -11.83 8.88
C ALA A 99 5.52 -10.67 9.14
N TRP A 100 5.09 -9.42 8.99
CA TRP A 100 5.92 -8.25 9.25
C TRP A 100 6.03 -7.89 10.75
N SER A 101 5.18 -8.48 11.61
CA SER A 101 5.31 -8.40 13.07
C SER A 101 6.29 -9.43 13.64
N ALA A 102 6.72 -10.40 12.84
CA ALA A 102 7.64 -11.44 13.28
C ALA A 102 9.03 -10.87 13.62
N PRO A 103 9.72 -11.37 14.65
CA PRO A 103 11.07 -10.95 14.98
C PRO A 103 12.01 -11.10 13.77
N GLY A 104 12.80 -10.06 13.49
CA GLY A 104 13.75 -10.04 12.37
C GLY A 104 13.15 -9.76 10.99
N ALA A 105 11.82 -9.62 10.85
CA ALA A 105 11.19 -9.36 9.55
C ALA A 105 11.73 -8.07 8.89
N GLU A 106 11.93 -7.01 9.67
CA GLU A 106 12.45 -5.71 9.22
C GLU A 106 13.99 -5.66 9.09
N GLU A 107 14.69 -6.69 9.55
CA GLU A 107 16.14 -6.69 9.61
C GLU A 107 16.78 -7.18 8.29
N GLY A 108 18.01 -6.69 8.02
CA GLY A 108 18.79 -7.11 6.86
C GLY A 108 18.15 -6.76 5.53
N THR A 109 18.17 -7.70 4.59
CA THR A 109 17.67 -7.49 3.22
C THR A 109 16.61 -8.51 2.84
N ALA A 110 15.74 -8.15 1.87
CA ALA A 110 14.71 -9.03 1.31
C ALA A 110 14.63 -8.88 -0.22
N GLY A 111 14.06 -9.91 -0.86
CA GLY A 111 13.86 -9.97 -2.31
C GLY A 111 15.13 -10.19 -3.11
N ALA A 112 14.96 -10.42 -4.42
CA ALA A 112 16.03 -10.73 -5.36
C ALA A 112 17.07 -9.60 -5.47
N TRP A 113 16.66 -8.35 -5.32
CA TRP A 113 17.55 -7.18 -5.37
C TRP A 113 18.20 -6.85 -4.03
N ARG A 114 17.98 -7.67 -2.98
CA ARG A 114 18.54 -7.50 -1.64
C ARG A 114 18.36 -6.09 -1.08
N MET A 115 17.17 -5.55 -1.25
CA MET A 115 16.82 -4.23 -0.71
C MET A 115 16.70 -4.29 0.82
N PRO A 116 16.92 -3.17 1.55
CA PRO A 116 16.65 -3.13 2.98
C PRO A 116 15.24 -3.66 3.28
N ALA A 117 15.13 -4.62 4.21
CA ALA A 117 13.86 -5.29 4.47
C ALA A 117 12.75 -4.32 4.89
N ARG A 118 13.10 -3.30 5.71
CA ARG A 118 12.16 -2.26 6.11
C ARG A 118 11.63 -1.45 4.91
N LEU A 119 12.46 -1.17 3.90
CA LEU A 119 12.01 -0.51 2.68
C LEU A 119 11.05 -1.40 1.88
N VAL A 120 11.36 -2.69 1.79
CA VAL A 120 10.48 -3.68 1.13
C VAL A 120 9.12 -3.76 1.83
N GLY A 121 9.08 -3.82 3.17
CA GLY A 121 7.81 -3.77 3.90
C GLY A 121 7.07 -2.42 3.74
N GLY A 122 7.82 -1.32 3.59
CA GLY A 122 7.27 -0.01 3.24
C GLY A 122 6.60 0.02 1.86
N MET A 123 7.05 -0.79 0.90
CA MET A 123 6.38 -0.93 -0.40
C MET A 123 5.00 -1.59 -0.23
N ALA A 124 4.90 -2.68 0.55
CA ALA A 124 3.61 -3.30 0.85
C ALA A 124 2.65 -2.34 1.56
N LEU A 125 3.17 -1.55 2.51
CA LEU A 125 2.40 -0.54 3.22
C LEU A 125 1.89 0.54 2.27
N LEU A 126 2.71 0.97 1.31
CA LEU A 126 2.36 1.95 0.29
C LEU A 126 1.23 1.45 -0.62
N ASP A 127 1.40 0.24 -1.16
CA ASP A 127 0.39 -0.37 -2.04
C ASP A 127 -0.95 -0.53 -1.31
N LEU A 128 -0.93 -1.06 -0.08
CA LEU A 128 -2.14 -1.26 0.70
C LEU A 128 -2.85 0.06 1.03
N THR A 129 -2.08 1.13 1.27
CA THR A 129 -2.64 2.45 1.61
C THR A 129 -3.20 3.18 0.38
N VAL A 130 -2.41 3.28 -0.69
CA VAL A 130 -2.77 4.07 -1.87
C VAL A 130 -3.82 3.36 -2.72
N HIS A 131 -3.67 2.07 -2.94
CA HIS A 131 -4.64 1.31 -3.75
C HIS A 131 -5.97 1.07 -3.04
N ALA A 132 -6.00 1.04 -1.70
CA ALA A 132 -7.28 1.06 -0.99
C ALA A 132 -8.03 2.39 -1.22
N TRP A 133 -7.32 3.51 -1.29
CA TRP A 133 -7.91 4.79 -1.69
C TRP A 133 -8.37 4.77 -3.16
N ASP A 134 -7.56 4.24 -4.08
CA ASP A 134 -7.94 4.09 -5.49
C ASP A 134 -9.27 3.29 -5.62
N LEU A 135 -9.40 2.18 -4.88
CA LEU A 135 -10.64 1.38 -4.86
C LEU A 135 -11.83 2.14 -4.25
N ALA A 136 -11.62 2.83 -3.13
CA ALA A 136 -12.67 3.61 -2.50
C ALA A 136 -13.22 4.67 -3.47
N ARG A 137 -12.33 5.41 -4.16
CA ARG A 137 -12.71 6.39 -5.18
C ARG A 137 -13.47 5.76 -6.35
N ALA A 138 -12.99 4.63 -6.88
CA ALA A 138 -13.61 3.94 -8.02
C ALA A 138 -15.00 3.39 -7.70
N THR A 139 -15.28 3.10 -6.43
CA THR A 139 -16.54 2.46 -5.99
C THR A 139 -17.44 3.39 -5.18
N GLY A 140 -17.12 4.70 -5.13
CA GLY A 140 -17.93 5.70 -4.43
C GLY A 140 -17.94 5.56 -2.91
N GLN A 141 -16.90 4.92 -2.35
CA GLN A 141 -16.72 4.76 -0.91
C GLN A 141 -15.88 5.89 -0.31
N GLU A 142 -16.07 6.15 0.97
CA GLU A 142 -15.18 7.03 1.74
C GLU A 142 -13.92 6.29 2.16
N TYR A 143 -12.73 6.90 1.96
CA TYR A 143 -11.48 6.42 2.53
C TYR A 143 -11.13 7.24 3.78
N ARG A 144 -10.97 6.56 4.92
CA ARG A 144 -10.64 7.22 6.19
C ARG A 144 -9.16 7.56 6.27
N ALA A 145 -8.86 8.86 6.15
CA ALA A 145 -7.52 9.42 6.35
C ALA A 145 -7.52 10.31 7.63
N ASP A 146 -7.78 9.66 8.77
CA ASP A 146 -7.82 10.28 10.09
C ASP A 146 -6.44 10.29 10.79
N ASP A 147 -6.37 10.85 12.00
CA ASP A 147 -5.12 11.01 12.76
C ASP A 147 -4.42 9.67 13.06
N GLU A 148 -5.15 8.55 13.10
CA GLU A 148 -4.54 7.23 13.29
C GLU A 148 -3.68 6.80 12.10
N LEU A 149 -3.87 7.39 10.92
CA LEU A 149 -3.05 7.15 9.73
C LEU A 149 -1.72 7.93 9.76
N GLU A 150 -1.55 8.93 10.63
CA GLU A 150 -0.37 9.79 10.65
C GLU A 150 0.97 9.04 10.73
N PRO A 151 1.16 8.02 11.61
CA PRO A 151 2.39 7.24 11.64
C PRO A 151 2.68 6.47 10.34
N VAL A 152 1.63 6.02 9.66
CA VAL A 152 1.74 5.38 8.33
C VAL A 152 2.23 6.40 7.30
N LEU A 153 1.66 7.61 7.30
CA LEU A 153 2.03 8.68 6.38
C LEU A 153 3.47 9.16 6.59
N GLU A 154 3.93 9.25 7.83
CA GLU A 154 5.34 9.56 8.15
C GLU A 154 6.29 8.50 7.58
N GLN A 155 6.00 7.21 7.78
CA GLN A 155 6.79 6.12 7.22
C GLN A 155 6.78 6.16 5.69
N LEU A 156 5.61 6.38 5.08
CA LEU A 156 5.44 6.39 3.63
C LEU A 156 6.11 7.60 2.96
N ALA A 157 6.19 8.75 3.62
CA ALA A 157 6.94 9.89 3.11
C ALA A 157 8.42 9.54 2.87
N GLY A 158 9.05 8.83 3.81
CA GLY A 158 10.42 8.32 3.67
C GLY A 158 10.53 7.26 2.57
N THR A 159 9.62 6.29 2.57
CA THR A 159 9.57 5.20 1.57
C THR A 159 9.45 5.77 0.15
N VAL A 160 8.52 6.70 -0.08
CA VAL A 160 8.32 7.31 -1.40
C VAL A 160 9.52 8.16 -1.80
N ALA A 161 10.13 8.93 -0.88
CA ALA A 161 11.31 9.72 -1.18
C ALA A 161 12.48 8.85 -1.68
N GLU A 162 12.65 7.66 -1.12
CA GLU A 162 13.69 6.72 -1.53
C GLU A 162 13.35 6.01 -2.86
N LEU A 163 12.11 5.59 -3.05
CA LEU A 163 11.68 4.81 -4.22
C LEU A 163 11.40 5.66 -5.46
N ALA A 164 10.87 6.88 -5.30
CA ALA A 164 10.30 7.66 -6.39
C ALA A 164 11.23 7.88 -7.60
N PRO A 165 12.55 8.14 -7.45
CA PRO A 165 13.42 8.31 -8.62
C PRO A 165 13.44 7.07 -9.51
N THR A 166 13.58 5.88 -8.92
CA THR A 166 13.61 4.61 -9.66
C THR A 166 12.20 4.24 -10.15
N ALA A 167 11.18 4.37 -9.30
CA ALA A 167 9.80 4.03 -9.63
C ALA A 167 9.27 4.84 -10.83
N ARG A 168 9.62 6.13 -10.93
CA ARG A 168 9.27 6.96 -12.10
C ARG A 168 10.05 6.55 -13.35
N SER A 169 11.35 6.31 -13.23
CA SER A 169 12.17 5.90 -14.39
C SER A 169 11.74 4.56 -15.00
N THR A 170 11.09 3.71 -14.22
CA THR A 170 10.58 2.39 -14.63
C THR A 170 9.07 2.38 -14.92
N GLY A 171 8.39 3.53 -14.77
CA GLY A 171 6.94 3.64 -15.01
C GLY A 171 6.04 3.07 -13.90
N VAL A 172 6.61 2.69 -12.75
CA VAL A 172 5.83 2.21 -11.59
C VAL A 172 5.05 3.35 -10.94
N PHE A 173 5.64 4.54 -10.86
CA PHE A 173 4.93 5.76 -10.46
C PHE A 173 4.71 6.64 -11.68
N ALA A 174 3.50 7.20 -11.79
CA ALA A 174 3.23 8.30 -12.69
C ALA A 174 3.96 9.58 -12.24
N GLU A 175 4.00 10.60 -13.11
CA GLU A 175 4.55 11.91 -12.76
C GLU A 175 3.76 12.53 -11.59
N PRO A 176 4.42 13.28 -10.70
CA PRO A 176 3.75 13.88 -9.56
C PRO A 176 2.65 14.86 -9.98
N VAL A 177 1.51 14.78 -9.30
CA VAL A 177 0.42 15.73 -9.45
C VAL A 177 0.58 16.85 -8.43
N PRO A 178 0.53 18.13 -8.83
CA PRO A 178 0.55 19.25 -7.90
C PRO A 178 -0.64 19.21 -6.93
N VAL A 179 -0.37 19.46 -5.66
CA VAL A 179 -1.40 19.60 -4.61
C VAL A 179 -1.42 21.01 -4.03
N ALA A 180 -2.51 21.39 -3.35
CA ALA A 180 -2.64 22.71 -2.74
C ALA A 180 -1.53 22.97 -1.71
N GLU A 181 -1.15 24.24 -1.48
CA GLU A 181 -0.11 24.62 -0.51
C GLU A 181 -0.42 24.12 0.92
N GLY A 182 -1.69 24.10 1.31
CA GLY A 182 -2.18 23.57 2.60
C GLY A 182 -2.61 22.11 2.59
N ALA A 183 -2.22 21.32 1.57
CA ALA A 183 -2.61 19.92 1.45
C ALA A 183 -2.21 19.10 2.69
N SER A 184 -3.04 18.13 3.07
CA SER A 184 -2.75 17.15 4.12
C SER A 184 -1.55 16.25 3.74
N ALA A 185 -0.98 15.55 4.72
CA ALA A 185 0.08 14.57 4.45
C ALA A 185 -0.39 13.48 3.49
N PHE A 186 -1.65 13.07 3.60
CA PHE A 186 -2.24 12.07 2.70
C PHE A 186 -2.40 12.58 1.26
N GLU A 187 -2.91 13.80 1.07
CA GLU A 187 -3.00 14.41 -0.27
C GLU A 187 -1.63 14.58 -0.91
N ARG A 188 -0.61 14.96 -0.12
CA ARG A 188 0.77 15.01 -0.63
C ARG A 188 1.29 13.64 -1.05
N LEU A 189 1.01 12.59 -0.28
CA LEU A 189 1.36 11.20 -0.64
C LEU A 189 0.72 10.80 -1.97
N LEU A 190 -0.58 11.06 -2.13
CA LEU A 190 -1.31 10.79 -3.37
C LEU A 190 -0.70 11.56 -4.55
N GLY A 191 -0.45 12.85 -4.41
CA GLY A 191 0.19 13.65 -5.44
C GLY A 191 1.57 13.13 -5.82
N GLN A 192 2.40 12.73 -4.87
CA GLN A 192 3.73 12.18 -5.13
C GLN A 192 3.71 10.83 -5.86
N THR A 193 2.65 10.06 -5.71
CA THR A 193 2.43 8.78 -6.41
C THR A 193 1.59 8.93 -7.69
N GLY A 194 1.38 10.16 -8.15
CA GLY A 194 0.71 10.45 -9.42
C GLY A 194 -0.82 10.46 -9.38
N ARG A 195 -1.42 10.51 -8.17
CA ARG A 195 -2.87 10.62 -7.99
C ARG A 195 -3.28 12.06 -7.78
N ASP A 196 -4.38 12.46 -8.42
CA ASP A 196 -5.04 13.75 -8.15
C ASP A 196 -6.09 13.55 -7.03
N PRO A 197 -5.82 14.05 -5.79
CA PRO A 197 -6.75 13.86 -4.67
C PRO A 197 -8.05 14.64 -4.85
N TYR A 198 -8.09 15.62 -5.75
CA TYR A 198 -9.23 16.53 -5.96
C TYR A 198 -10.12 16.13 -7.14
N ARG A 199 -9.67 15.19 -7.96
CA ARG A 199 -10.44 14.70 -9.10
C ARG A 199 -11.63 13.88 -8.61
N THR A 200 -12.84 14.33 -8.93
CA THR A 200 -14.11 13.64 -8.68
C THR A 200 -14.40 12.59 -9.74
#